data_c1e3b77ab53661ee634b69809e1d61df
#
_entry.id   c1e3b77ab53661ee634b69809e1d61df
#
_cell.length_a   1.000
_cell.length_b   1.000
_cell.length_c   1.000
_cell.angle_alpha   90.00
_cell.angle_beta   90.00
_cell.angle_gamma   90.00
#
_symmetry.space_group_name_H-M   'P 1'
#
loop_
_entity.id
_entity.type
_entity.pdbx_description
1 polymer ?
#
loop_
_entity_poly.entity_id
_entity_poly.type
_entity_poly.pdbx_seq_one_letter_code
_entity_poly.pdbx_strand_id
1 'polypeptide(L)'
;MSTSKAQPKNLDAWLKELDGVRLPVSSDNHRRAVSALRNSNSSLREIAEQLQQSPALALVIMRGANSSKSSLSEPAANLEVALIRLGLQSAETLLNKLTPVAESDIPLPLRQLQLLSRHAAHQASGLFGARLARLWHDIQCSSLLFLAPLWP
;
A
#
# COMPACT_ATOMS: atom_id res chain seq x y z
N MET A 1 -24.80 -11.71 20.07
CA MET A 1 -23.99 -11.27 21.24
C MET A 1 -22.71 -10.64 20.74
N SER A 2 -22.69 -9.32 20.67
CA SER A 2 -21.49 -8.57 20.30
C SER A 2 -20.53 -8.62 21.48
N THR A 3 -19.48 -9.42 21.39
CA THR A 3 -18.36 -9.35 22.33
C THR A 3 -17.62 -8.03 22.06
N SER A 4 -17.91 -7.04 22.87
CA SER A 4 -17.11 -5.79 22.91
C SER A 4 -15.67 -6.19 23.28
N LYS A 5 -14.80 -6.25 22.29
CA LYS A 5 -13.36 -6.45 22.52
C LYS A 5 -12.86 -5.25 23.30
N ALA A 6 -12.26 -5.49 24.45
CA ALA A 6 -11.72 -4.40 25.28
C ALA A 6 -10.68 -3.62 24.47
N GLN A 7 -10.82 -2.29 24.42
CA GLN A 7 -9.87 -1.45 23.72
C GLN A 7 -8.47 -1.56 24.33
N PRO A 8 -7.42 -1.66 23.48
CA PRO A 8 -6.04 -1.67 23.95
C PRO A 8 -5.73 -0.43 24.81
N LYS A 9 -5.05 -0.63 25.95
CA LYS A 9 -4.85 0.42 26.96
C LYS A 9 -3.59 1.27 26.75
N ASN A 10 -2.69 0.87 25.87
CA ASN A 10 -1.44 1.57 25.60
C ASN A 10 -0.98 1.37 24.13
N LEU A 11 0.04 2.13 23.72
CA LEU A 11 0.57 2.10 22.35
C LEU A 11 1.04 0.71 21.94
N ASP A 12 1.76 -0.01 22.81
CA ASP A 12 2.29 -1.34 22.49
C ASP A 12 1.18 -2.37 22.27
N ALA A 13 0.11 -2.28 23.06
CA ALA A 13 -1.07 -3.13 22.88
C ALA A 13 -1.80 -2.81 21.57
N TRP A 14 -1.91 -1.54 21.18
CA TRP A 14 -2.43 -1.12 19.88
C TRP A 14 -1.57 -1.61 18.73
N LEU A 15 -0.24 -1.45 18.81
CA LEU A 15 0.68 -1.93 17.78
C LEU A 15 0.56 -3.44 17.59
N LYS A 16 0.46 -4.20 18.68
CA LYS A 16 0.29 -5.66 18.64
C LYS A 16 -1.07 -6.08 18.04
N GLU A 17 -2.14 -5.36 18.35
CA GLU A 17 -3.47 -5.60 17.76
C GLU A 17 -3.45 -5.31 16.25
N LEU A 18 -2.85 -4.19 15.85
CA LEU A 18 -2.76 -3.75 14.45
C LEU A 18 -1.81 -4.59 13.61
N ASP A 19 -0.78 -5.18 14.21
CA ASP A 19 0.18 -6.04 13.49
C ASP A 19 -0.49 -7.31 12.94
N GLY A 20 -1.56 -7.77 13.57
CA GLY A 20 -2.38 -8.90 13.13
C GLY A 20 -3.46 -8.54 12.09
N VAL A 21 -3.72 -7.26 11.85
CA VAL A 21 -4.78 -6.83 10.93
C VAL A 21 -4.31 -6.99 9.49
N ARG A 22 -5.06 -7.80 8.74
CA ARG A 22 -4.85 -7.96 7.30
C ARG A 22 -5.90 -7.15 6.55
N LEU A 23 -5.43 -6.18 5.78
CA LEU A 23 -6.31 -5.41 4.93
C LEU A 23 -6.80 -6.25 3.75
N PRO A 24 -8.11 -6.27 3.47
CA PRO A 24 -8.62 -6.99 2.31
C PRO A 24 -8.16 -6.29 1.02
N VAL A 25 -7.76 -7.10 0.06
CA VAL A 25 -7.33 -6.69 -1.27
C VAL A 25 -8.28 -7.32 -2.28
N SER A 26 -8.79 -6.54 -3.23
CA SER A 26 -9.66 -7.10 -4.25
C SER A 26 -8.89 -8.04 -5.19
N SER A 27 -9.54 -9.14 -5.58
CA SER A 27 -8.96 -10.16 -6.46
C SER A 27 -8.51 -9.56 -7.80
N ASP A 28 -9.22 -8.57 -8.31
CA ASP A 28 -8.86 -7.92 -9.57
C ASP A 28 -7.59 -7.08 -9.44
N ASN A 29 -7.47 -6.25 -8.40
CA ASN A 29 -6.28 -5.45 -8.17
C ASN A 29 -5.06 -6.34 -7.87
N HIS A 30 -5.25 -7.40 -7.08
CA HIS A 30 -4.20 -8.38 -6.80
C HIS A 30 -3.68 -9.02 -8.09
N ARG A 31 -4.59 -9.55 -8.93
CA ARG A 31 -4.24 -10.20 -10.20
C ARG A 31 -3.49 -9.25 -11.14
N ARG A 32 -3.94 -8.00 -11.29
CA ARG A 32 -3.29 -6.99 -12.13
C ARG A 32 -1.89 -6.64 -11.63
N ALA A 33 -1.73 -6.47 -10.33
CA ALA A 33 -0.43 -6.16 -9.73
C ALA A 33 0.57 -7.31 -9.90
N VAL A 34 0.16 -8.56 -9.66
CA VAL A 34 1.02 -9.75 -9.87
C VAL A 34 1.36 -9.91 -11.36
N SER A 35 0.39 -9.69 -12.26
CA SER A 35 0.63 -9.74 -13.70
C SER A 35 1.66 -8.68 -14.14
N ALA A 36 1.57 -7.44 -13.60
CA ALA A 36 2.53 -6.39 -13.90
C ALA A 36 3.95 -6.74 -13.41
N LEU A 37 4.07 -7.33 -12.21
CA LEU A 37 5.35 -7.78 -11.65
C LEU A 37 6.01 -8.88 -12.49
N ARG A 38 5.23 -9.77 -13.09
CA ARG A 38 5.71 -10.88 -13.92
C ARG A 38 6.03 -10.47 -15.35
N ASN A 39 5.51 -9.37 -15.81
CA ASN A 39 5.71 -8.91 -17.18
C ASN A 39 7.08 -8.24 -17.30
N SER A 40 8.01 -8.91 -17.98
CA SER A 40 9.37 -8.42 -18.23
C SER A 40 9.43 -7.10 -19.02
N ASN A 41 8.36 -6.74 -19.71
CA ASN A 41 8.26 -5.50 -20.48
C ASN A 41 7.69 -4.33 -19.67
N SER A 42 7.19 -4.57 -18.46
CA SER A 42 6.67 -3.50 -17.59
C SER A 42 7.82 -2.72 -16.95
N SER A 43 7.77 -1.40 -17.06
CA SER A 43 8.66 -0.52 -16.35
C SER A 43 8.29 -0.49 -14.84
N LEU A 44 9.26 -0.11 -13.98
CA LEU A 44 9.00 0.08 -12.55
C LEU A 44 7.87 1.09 -12.29
N ARG A 45 7.77 2.10 -13.13
CA ARG A 45 6.70 3.10 -13.06
C ARG A 45 5.33 2.49 -13.32
N GLU A 46 5.18 1.70 -14.38
CA GLU A 46 3.92 1.01 -14.69
C GLU A 46 3.51 0.05 -13.57
N ILE A 47 4.47 -0.66 -12.98
CA ILE A 47 4.22 -1.54 -11.83
C ILE A 47 3.75 -0.70 -10.63
N ALA A 48 4.42 0.42 -10.34
CA ALA A 48 4.04 1.33 -9.27
C ALA A 48 2.63 1.92 -9.49
N GLU A 49 2.29 2.31 -10.71
CA GLU A 49 0.95 2.80 -11.09
C GLU A 49 -0.13 1.74 -10.87
N GLN A 50 0.14 0.47 -11.16
CA GLN A 50 -0.78 -0.64 -10.86
C GLN A 50 -0.95 -0.86 -9.36
N LEU A 51 0.12 -0.79 -8.59
CA LEU A 51 0.07 -0.91 -7.13
C LEU A 51 -0.72 0.22 -6.48
N GLN A 52 -0.63 1.43 -7.02
CA GLN A 52 -1.39 2.60 -6.54
C GLN A 52 -2.91 2.45 -6.72
N GLN A 53 -3.37 1.58 -7.60
CA GLN A 53 -4.80 1.29 -7.75
C GLN A 53 -5.39 0.62 -6.50
N SER A 54 -4.56 -0.01 -5.67
CA SER A 54 -4.96 -0.57 -4.38
C SER A 54 -4.06 -0.02 -3.28
N PRO A 55 -4.53 0.94 -2.47
CA PRO A 55 -3.76 1.47 -1.35
C PRO A 55 -3.26 0.38 -0.40
N ALA A 56 -4.03 -0.69 -0.21
CA ALA A 56 -3.62 -1.83 0.61
C ALA A 56 -2.39 -2.56 0.03
N LEU A 57 -2.32 -2.77 -1.30
CA LEU A 57 -1.14 -3.35 -1.96
C LEU A 57 0.07 -2.42 -1.86
N ALA A 58 -0.14 -1.12 -2.07
CA ALA A 58 0.92 -0.12 -1.90
C ALA A 58 1.51 -0.16 -0.49
N LEU A 59 0.66 -0.24 0.54
CA LEU A 59 1.10 -0.36 1.93
C LEU A 59 1.92 -1.63 2.18
N VAL A 60 1.50 -2.77 1.65
CA VAL A 60 2.24 -4.05 1.78
C VAL A 60 3.65 -3.94 1.20
N ILE A 61 3.78 -3.36 0.01
CA ILE A 61 5.09 -3.17 -0.65
C ILE A 61 5.96 -2.16 0.13
N MET A 62 5.40 -1.02 0.55
CA MET A 62 6.13 -0.03 1.34
C MET A 62 6.62 -0.59 2.67
N ARG A 63 5.77 -1.33 3.39
CA ARG A 63 6.17 -2.01 4.64
C ARG A 63 7.24 -3.06 4.39
N GLY A 64 7.11 -3.88 3.36
CA GLY A 64 8.11 -4.89 2.98
C GLY A 64 9.48 -4.27 2.70
N ALA A 65 9.53 -3.19 1.94
CA ALA A 65 10.75 -2.47 1.60
C ALA A 65 11.41 -1.80 2.81
N ASN A 66 10.61 -1.35 3.79
CA ASN A 66 11.09 -0.63 4.96
C ASN A 66 11.29 -1.53 6.21
N SER A 67 10.91 -2.82 6.13
CA SER A 67 11.05 -3.77 7.23
C SER A 67 12.45 -4.38 7.34
N SER A 68 13.26 -4.33 6.28
CA SER A 68 14.63 -4.80 6.34
C SER A 68 15.48 -3.86 7.21
N LYS A 69 16.03 -4.41 8.28
CA LYS A 69 16.75 -3.71 9.34
C LYS A 69 18.13 -3.16 8.94
N SER A 70 18.27 -2.61 7.76
CA SER A 70 19.46 -1.81 7.45
C SER A 70 19.28 -0.45 8.09
N SER A 71 19.81 -0.30 9.30
CA SER A 71 19.77 0.91 10.12
C SER A 71 20.50 2.13 9.50
N LEU A 72 21.01 2.00 8.30
CA LEU A 72 21.87 2.98 7.62
C LEU A 72 21.24 3.59 6.37
N SER A 73 20.06 3.15 5.94
CA SER A 73 19.41 3.71 4.75
C SER A 73 18.10 4.42 5.09
N GLU A 74 17.89 5.59 4.50
CA GLU A 74 16.62 6.29 4.59
C GLU A 74 15.46 5.38 4.15
N PRO A 75 14.27 5.47 4.77
CA PRO A 75 13.11 4.72 4.35
C PRO A 75 12.76 4.99 2.87
N ALA A 76 12.22 3.99 2.18
CA ALA A 76 11.65 4.21 0.85
C ALA A 76 10.47 5.17 0.98
N ALA A 77 10.53 6.30 0.27
CA ALA A 77 9.50 7.34 0.34
C ALA A 77 8.41 7.17 -0.74
N ASN A 78 8.66 6.34 -1.76
CA ASN A 78 7.70 6.07 -2.83
C ASN A 78 7.80 4.61 -3.32
N LEU A 79 6.81 4.20 -4.13
CA LEU A 79 6.69 2.81 -4.59
C LEU A 79 7.80 2.39 -5.54
N GLU A 80 8.31 3.26 -6.39
CA GLU A 80 9.41 2.91 -7.30
C GLU A 80 10.68 2.60 -6.49
N VAL A 81 11.03 3.44 -5.52
CA VAL A 81 12.16 3.21 -4.61
C VAL A 81 11.95 1.94 -3.78
N ALA A 82 10.71 1.71 -3.31
CA ALA A 82 10.36 0.51 -2.57
C ALA A 82 10.56 -0.76 -3.42
N LEU A 83 10.13 -0.75 -4.69
CA LEU A 83 10.32 -1.86 -5.61
C LEU A 83 11.79 -2.13 -5.94
N ILE A 84 12.60 -1.07 -6.12
CA ILE A 84 14.05 -1.20 -6.33
C ILE A 84 14.70 -1.85 -5.11
N ARG A 85 14.36 -1.41 -3.91
CA ARG A 85 14.93 -1.91 -2.66
C ARG A 85 14.54 -3.35 -2.37
N LEU A 86 13.27 -3.67 -2.57
CA LEU A 86 12.71 -5.00 -2.29
C LEU A 86 13.09 -6.03 -3.36
N GLY A 87 13.18 -5.59 -4.62
CA GLY A 87 13.28 -6.44 -5.79
C GLY A 87 11.92 -7.01 -6.23
N LEU A 88 11.72 -7.16 -7.55
CA LEU A 88 10.43 -7.58 -8.13
C LEU A 88 10.00 -8.98 -7.66
N GLN A 89 10.95 -9.91 -7.52
CA GLN A 89 10.67 -11.27 -7.07
C GLN A 89 10.21 -11.31 -5.60
N SER A 90 10.82 -10.50 -4.74
CA SER A 90 10.39 -10.39 -3.33
C SER A 90 9.03 -9.69 -3.22
N ALA A 91 8.79 -8.68 -4.05
CA ALA A 91 7.51 -8.00 -4.14
C ALA A 91 6.40 -8.99 -4.56
N GLU A 92 6.63 -9.79 -5.60
CA GLU A 92 5.71 -10.85 -6.03
C GLU A 92 5.44 -11.86 -4.91
N THR A 93 6.50 -12.30 -4.22
CA THR A 93 6.36 -13.23 -3.07
C THR A 93 5.50 -12.65 -1.95
N LEU A 94 5.65 -11.36 -1.64
CA LEU A 94 4.81 -10.69 -0.66
C LEU A 94 3.35 -10.64 -1.10
N LEU A 95 3.08 -10.30 -2.35
CA LEU A 95 1.71 -10.26 -2.87
C LEU A 95 1.07 -11.65 -2.90
N ASN A 96 1.81 -12.68 -3.26
CA ASN A 96 1.31 -14.07 -3.29
C ASN A 96 0.98 -14.63 -1.88
N LYS A 97 1.46 -14.03 -0.80
CA LYS A 97 1.08 -14.37 0.58
C LYS A 97 -0.26 -13.78 1.00
N LEU A 98 -0.80 -12.84 0.23
CA LEU A 98 -2.10 -12.25 0.51
C LEU A 98 -3.22 -13.20 0.09
N THR A 99 -4.34 -13.12 0.78
CA THR A 99 -5.58 -13.81 0.40
C THR A 99 -6.52 -12.78 -0.18
N PRO A 100 -6.59 -12.64 -1.52
CA PRO A 100 -7.48 -11.67 -2.14
C PRO A 100 -8.94 -12.10 -1.97
N VAL A 101 -9.83 -11.13 -1.91
CA VAL A 101 -11.27 -11.31 -1.75
C VAL A 101 -12.03 -10.68 -2.91
N ALA A 102 -13.30 -11.05 -3.11
CA ALA A 102 -14.15 -10.35 -4.07
C ALA A 102 -14.35 -8.90 -3.64
N GLU A 103 -14.48 -7.99 -4.60
CA GLU A 103 -14.72 -6.56 -4.31
C GLU A 103 -15.97 -6.36 -3.44
N SER A 104 -17.02 -7.18 -3.65
CA SER A 104 -18.24 -7.17 -2.83
C SER A 104 -18.01 -7.49 -1.36
N ASP A 105 -16.98 -8.26 -1.04
CA ASP A 105 -16.69 -8.73 0.32
C ASP A 105 -15.87 -7.71 1.12
N ILE A 106 -15.35 -6.68 0.45
CA ILE A 106 -14.67 -5.57 1.13
C ILE A 106 -15.74 -4.66 1.75
N PRO A 107 -15.67 -4.38 3.07
CA PRO A 107 -16.62 -3.48 3.72
C PRO A 107 -16.75 -2.13 3.03
N LEU A 108 -17.97 -1.64 2.85
CA LEU A 108 -18.24 -0.38 2.14
C LEU A 108 -17.45 0.82 2.71
N PRO A 109 -17.36 1.02 4.04
CA PRO A 109 -16.56 2.13 4.57
C PRO A 109 -15.09 2.04 4.19
N LEU A 110 -14.50 0.84 4.17
CA LEU A 110 -13.12 0.63 3.77
C LEU A 110 -12.91 0.91 2.29
N ARG A 111 -13.84 0.47 1.41
CA ARG A 111 -13.80 0.82 -0.01
C ARG A 111 -13.85 2.33 -0.24
N GLN A 112 -14.69 3.04 0.52
CA GLN A 112 -14.79 4.50 0.43
C GLN A 112 -13.51 5.19 0.89
N LEU A 113 -12.89 4.75 2.00
CA LEU A 113 -11.60 5.27 2.46
C LEU A 113 -10.47 5.02 1.46
N GLN A 114 -10.39 3.83 0.89
CA GLN A 114 -9.39 3.52 -0.13
C GLN A 114 -9.61 4.32 -1.42
N LEU A 115 -10.86 4.54 -1.83
CA LEU A 115 -11.19 5.40 -2.97
C LEU A 115 -10.77 6.85 -2.70
N LEU A 116 -11.03 7.37 -1.51
CA LEU A 116 -10.61 8.71 -1.09
C LEU A 116 -9.07 8.83 -1.10
N SER A 117 -8.36 7.82 -0.62
CA SER A 117 -6.89 7.77 -0.66
C SER A 117 -6.35 7.83 -2.08
N ARG A 118 -6.93 7.06 -3.00
CA ARG A 118 -6.58 7.09 -4.43
C ARG A 118 -6.86 8.45 -5.06
N HIS A 119 -8.00 9.04 -4.73
CA HIS A 119 -8.36 10.36 -5.23
C HIS A 119 -7.37 11.44 -4.74
N ALA A 120 -7.01 11.41 -3.45
CA ALA A 120 -6.00 12.31 -2.88
C ALA A 120 -4.64 12.18 -3.59
N ALA A 121 -4.18 10.95 -3.83
CA ALA A 121 -2.94 10.70 -4.57
C ALA A 121 -2.99 11.21 -6.02
N HIS A 122 -4.12 11.04 -6.69
CA HIS A 122 -4.33 11.55 -8.04
C HIS A 122 -4.31 13.09 -8.08
N GLN A 123 -4.98 13.75 -7.13
CA GLN A 123 -4.96 15.21 -7.01
C GLN A 123 -3.55 15.73 -6.71
N ALA A 124 -2.81 15.07 -5.81
CA ALA A 124 -1.42 15.42 -5.53
C ALA A 124 -0.54 15.33 -6.78
N SER A 125 -0.71 14.29 -7.59
CA SER A 125 -0.01 14.16 -8.88
C SER A 125 -0.32 15.32 -9.83
N GLY A 126 -1.58 15.69 -9.98
CA GLY A 126 -2.00 16.79 -10.84
C GLY A 126 -1.47 18.17 -10.38
N LEU A 127 -1.48 18.41 -9.05
CA LEU A 127 -1.06 19.70 -8.49
C LEU A 127 0.47 19.89 -8.49
N PHE A 128 1.22 18.83 -8.21
CA PHE A 128 2.64 18.91 -7.93
C PHE A 128 3.52 18.30 -9.03
N GLY A 129 2.97 17.47 -9.91
CA GLY A 129 3.74 16.77 -10.95
C GLY A 129 4.49 17.69 -11.90
N ALA A 130 3.94 18.87 -12.21
CA ALA A 130 4.58 19.86 -13.08
C ALA A 130 5.60 20.77 -12.34
N ARG A 131 5.51 20.88 -11.01
CA ARG A 131 6.27 21.85 -10.21
C ARG A 131 7.39 21.27 -9.37
N LEU A 132 7.28 20.00 -9.00
CA LEU A 132 8.19 19.34 -8.06
C LEU A 132 8.75 18.04 -8.65
N ALA A 133 9.52 18.17 -9.73
CA ALA A 133 10.02 17.07 -10.56
C ALA A 133 10.69 15.89 -9.81
N ARG A 134 11.17 16.10 -8.59
CA ARG A 134 11.80 15.05 -7.75
C ARG A 134 10.91 14.56 -6.62
N LEU A 135 10.05 15.42 -6.06
CA LEU A 135 9.30 15.15 -4.83
C LEU A 135 7.85 14.71 -5.07
N TRP A 136 7.33 14.86 -6.29
CA TRP A 136 5.91 14.59 -6.54
C TRP A 136 5.52 13.12 -6.32
N HIS A 137 6.41 12.18 -6.60
CA HIS A 137 6.18 10.75 -6.31
C HIS A 137 6.05 10.48 -4.81
N ASP A 138 6.88 11.13 -4.00
CA ASP A 138 6.85 11.00 -2.55
C ASP A 138 5.56 11.60 -1.97
N ILE A 139 5.16 12.77 -2.49
CA ILE A 139 3.90 13.44 -2.12
C ILE A 139 2.70 12.57 -2.53
N GLN A 140 2.72 12.00 -3.72
CA GLN A 140 1.67 11.10 -4.20
C GLN A 140 1.54 9.87 -3.31
N CYS A 141 2.64 9.21 -2.98
CA CYS A 141 2.66 8.05 -2.11
C CYS A 141 2.20 8.39 -0.69
N SER A 142 2.67 9.50 -0.13
CA SER A 142 2.25 9.99 1.18
C SER A 142 0.74 10.29 1.21
N SER A 143 0.21 10.93 0.17
CA SER A 143 -1.23 11.21 0.04
C SER A 143 -2.05 9.93 -0.06
N LEU A 144 -1.55 8.91 -0.79
CA LEU A 144 -2.20 7.61 -0.92
C LEU A 144 -2.33 6.90 0.42
N LEU A 145 -1.30 6.97 1.26
CA LEU A 145 -1.22 6.24 2.52
C LEU A 145 -1.65 7.06 3.74
N PHE A 146 -2.00 8.34 3.57
CA PHE A 146 -2.34 9.25 4.67
C PHE A 146 -3.48 8.72 5.55
N LEU A 147 -4.47 8.08 4.95
CA LEU A 147 -5.61 7.52 5.66
C LEU A 147 -5.41 6.07 6.11
N ALA A 148 -4.23 5.47 5.87
CA ALA A 148 -3.95 4.09 6.24
C ALA A 148 -4.25 3.75 7.72
N PRO A 149 -4.01 4.63 8.71
CA PRO A 149 -4.37 4.38 10.09
C PRO A 149 -5.87 4.20 10.36
N LEU A 150 -6.73 4.62 9.42
CA LEU A 150 -8.19 4.50 9.54
C LEU A 150 -8.75 3.25 8.85
N TRP A 151 -7.91 2.45 8.18
CA TRP A 151 -8.39 1.29 7.41
C TRP A 151 -8.70 0.04 8.26
N PRO A 152 -8.03 -0.21 9.40
CA PRO A 152 -8.33 -1.38 10.26
C PRO A 152 -9.69 -1.33 10.92
#